data_6ab0cb0ed9f80c75adb8112d6c5505aa
#
_entry.id   6ab0cb0ed9f80c75adb8112d6c5505aa
#
_cell.length_a   1.000
_cell.length_b   1.000
_cell.length_c   1.000
_cell.angle_alpha   90.00
_cell.angle_beta   90.00
_cell.angle_gamma   90.00
#
_symmetry.space_group_name_H-M   'P 1'
#
loop_
_entity.id
_entity.type
_entity.pdbx_description
1 polymer ?
#
loop_
_entity_poly.entity_id
_entity_poly.type
_entity_poly.pdbx_seq_one_letter_code
_entity_poly.pdbx_strand_id
1 'polypeptide(L)'
;MAPKEKNPHLTRIGIFYDGNYFWHVSTFYYQFHERKSRLSVGGLHRFLKYQIAQLEGTSPELCKIVDAHYFRGRLSAAEAAKASGDVLFYERLFDDVLNSEGVMMHHLPLSRTGKGNKKKEKGVDVLFALEAYERALQNQFDVV
;
A
#
# COMPACT_ATOMS: atom_id res chain seq x y z
N MET A 1 2.52 -45.66 0.18
CA MET A 1 2.69 -44.52 -0.76
C MET A 1 3.41 -43.43 -0.02
N ALA A 2 4.65 -43.14 -0.41
CA ALA A 2 5.37 -42.01 0.15
C ALA A 2 4.63 -40.70 -0.26
N PRO A 3 4.48 -39.70 0.62
CA PRO A 3 3.93 -38.42 0.22
C PRO A 3 4.81 -37.86 -0.88
N LYS A 4 4.21 -37.48 -2.01
CA LYS A 4 4.92 -36.72 -3.04
C LYS A 4 5.44 -35.44 -2.35
N GLU A 5 6.74 -35.34 -2.19
CA GLU A 5 7.38 -34.07 -1.86
C GLU A 5 6.91 -33.04 -2.89
N LYS A 6 6.02 -32.15 -2.49
CA LYS A 6 5.72 -30.97 -3.27
C LYS A 6 7.03 -30.19 -3.34
N ASN A 7 7.60 -30.08 -4.51
CA ASN A 7 8.70 -29.12 -4.73
C ASN A 7 8.28 -27.78 -4.13
N PRO A 8 9.10 -27.17 -3.29
CA PRO A 8 8.76 -25.91 -2.64
C PRO A 8 8.50 -24.86 -3.72
N HIS A 9 7.23 -24.49 -3.88
CA HIS A 9 6.81 -23.49 -4.85
C HIS A 9 6.86 -22.12 -4.20
N LEU A 10 7.49 -21.16 -4.88
CA LEU A 10 7.53 -19.77 -4.45
C LEU A 10 6.14 -19.15 -4.64
N THR A 11 5.53 -18.64 -3.57
CA THR A 11 4.27 -17.88 -3.62
C THR A 11 4.57 -16.41 -3.84
N ARG A 12 4.17 -15.88 -4.99
CA ARG A 12 4.37 -14.47 -5.38
C ARG A 12 3.15 -13.65 -4.98
N ILE A 13 3.39 -12.59 -4.22
CA ILE A 13 2.35 -11.72 -3.66
C ILE A 13 2.43 -10.36 -4.32
N GLY A 14 1.29 -9.87 -4.84
CA GLY A 14 1.08 -8.49 -5.24
C GLY A 14 0.29 -7.74 -4.18
N ILE A 15 0.72 -6.52 -3.81
CA ILE A 15 0.01 -5.70 -2.82
C ILE A 15 -0.35 -4.35 -3.44
N PHE A 16 -1.63 -3.98 -3.31
CA PHE A 16 -2.15 -2.70 -3.79
C PHE A 16 -2.82 -1.95 -2.65
N TYR A 17 -2.29 -0.79 -2.31
CA TYR A 17 -2.80 0.03 -1.23
C TYR A 17 -3.64 1.18 -1.77
N ASP A 18 -4.92 1.24 -1.36
CA ASP A 18 -5.66 2.50 -1.37
C ASP A 18 -5.06 3.40 -0.27
N GLY A 19 -4.32 4.41 -0.68
CA GLY A 19 -3.58 5.27 0.25
C GLY A 19 -4.46 6.10 1.16
N ASN A 20 -5.65 6.50 0.68
CA ASN A 20 -6.59 7.22 1.52
C ASN A 20 -7.19 6.32 2.60
N TYR A 21 -7.60 5.12 2.23
CA TYR A 21 -8.08 4.13 3.19
C TYR A 21 -6.99 3.74 4.20
N PHE A 22 -5.78 3.44 3.73
CA PHE A 22 -4.64 3.13 4.59
C PHE A 22 -4.38 4.24 5.62
N TRP A 23 -4.44 5.52 5.18
CA TRP A 23 -4.27 6.65 6.08
C TRP A 23 -5.33 6.72 7.17
N HIS A 24 -6.60 6.50 6.81
CA HIS A 24 -7.70 6.48 7.78
C HIS A 24 -7.54 5.36 8.80
N VAL A 25 -7.22 4.15 8.36
CA VAL A 25 -6.98 3.01 9.24
C VAL A 25 -5.79 3.27 10.16
N SER A 26 -4.66 3.76 9.61
CA SER A 26 -3.47 4.10 10.39
C SER A 26 -3.75 5.19 11.43
N THR A 27 -4.58 6.17 11.08
CA THR A 27 -5.01 7.24 12.00
C THR A 27 -5.91 6.70 13.10
N PHE A 28 -6.80 5.77 12.78
CA PHE A 28 -7.63 5.09 13.78
C PHE A 28 -6.76 4.37 14.82
N TYR A 29 -5.77 3.59 14.39
CA TYR A 29 -4.84 2.93 15.30
C TYR A 29 -4.06 3.92 16.17
N TYR A 30 -3.62 5.02 15.59
CA TYR A 30 -2.92 6.07 16.34
C TYR A 30 -3.80 6.71 17.42
N GLN A 31 -5.09 6.94 17.15
CA GLN A 31 -6.00 7.62 18.06
C GLN A 31 -6.64 6.70 19.10
N PHE A 32 -7.02 5.49 18.70
CA PHE A 32 -7.91 4.63 19.50
C PHE A 32 -7.27 3.33 19.98
N HIS A 33 -6.22 2.85 19.31
CA HIS A 33 -5.56 1.62 19.73
C HIS A 33 -4.67 1.85 20.98
N GLU A 34 -4.54 0.84 21.83
CA GLU A 34 -3.76 0.90 23.07
C GLU A 34 -2.32 1.38 22.86
N ARG A 35 -1.68 0.96 21.78
CA ARG A 35 -0.29 1.32 21.45
C ARG A 35 -0.12 2.76 20.94
N LYS A 36 -1.20 3.47 20.62
CA LYS A 36 -1.16 4.85 20.12
C LYS A 36 -0.10 5.08 19.03
N SER A 37 0.04 4.13 18.12
CA SER A 37 1.03 4.21 17.04
C SER A 37 0.41 3.96 15.67
N ARG A 38 1.03 4.53 14.64
CA ARG A 38 0.60 4.31 13.26
C ARG A 38 0.97 2.92 12.77
N LEU A 39 0.26 2.44 11.75
CA LEU A 39 0.57 1.16 11.12
C LEU A 39 1.98 1.18 10.51
N SER A 40 2.74 0.13 10.79
CA SER A 40 4.02 -0.11 10.14
C SER A 40 3.80 -0.84 8.82
N VAL A 41 4.28 -0.28 7.72
CA VAL A 41 4.20 -0.92 6.38
C VAL A 41 4.98 -2.24 6.40
N GLY A 42 6.21 -2.24 6.89
CA GLY A 42 7.02 -3.46 6.99
C GLY A 42 6.42 -4.48 7.95
N GLY A 43 5.78 -4.04 9.04
CA GLY A 43 5.03 -4.91 9.95
C GLY A 43 3.85 -5.57 9.25
N LEU A 44 3.10 -4.81 8.46
CA LEU A 44 1.98 -5.32 7.68
C LEU A 44 2.44 -6.31 6.61
N HIS A 45 3.53 -6.02 5.90
CA HIS A 45 4.11 -6.95 4.92
C HIS A 45 4.49 -8.29 5.56
N ARG A 46 5.14 -8.28 6.73
CA ARG A 46 5.46 -9.52 7.46
C ARG A 46 4.22 -10.28 7.89
N PHE A 47 3.22 -9.57 8.39
CA PHE A 47 1.94 -10.16 8.79
C PHE A 47 1.22 -10.82 7.60
N LEU A 48 1.13 -10.13 6.47
CA LEU A 48 0.50 -10.67 5.26
C LEU A 48 1.22 -11.91 4.74
N LYS A 49 2.55 -11.90 4.69
CA LYS A 49 3.34 -13.08 4.31
C LYS A 49 3.06 -14.28 5.21
N TYR A 50 2.95 -14.04 6.51
CA TYR A 50 2.65 -15.10 7.47
C TYR A 50 1.23 -15.66 7.28
N GLN A 51 0.23 -14.80 7.12
CA GLN A 51 -1.15 -15.20 6.88
C GLN A 51 -1.31 -15.98 5.57
N ILE A 52 -0.69 -15.50 4.50
CA ILE A 52 -0.72 -16.17 3.19
C ILE A 52 -0.03 -17.53 3.28
N ALA A 53 1.10 -17.63 3.95
CA ALA A 53 1.78 -18.90 4.15
C ALA A 53 0.89 -19.93 4.87
N GLN A 54 0.15 -19.49 5.88
CA GLN A 54 -0.82 -20.36 6.56
C GLN A 54 -1.96 -20.80 5.64
N LEU A 55 -2.53 -19.89 4.85
CA LEU A 55 -3.63 -20.19 3.92
C LEU A 55 -3.19 -21.13 2.80
N GLU A 56 -2.00 -20.93 2.25
CA GLU A 56 -1.44 -21.72 1.16
C GLU A 56 -0.77 -23.03 1.64
N GLY A 57 -0.67 -23.24 2.95
CA GLY A 57 0.00 -24.42 3.52
C GLY A 57 1.49 -24.49 3.17
N THR A 58 2.15 -23.33 3.14
CA THR A 58 3.57 -23.19 2.80
C THR A 58 4.32 -22.47 3.93
N SER A 59 5.63 -22.25 3.76
CA SER A 59 6.47 -21.52 4.70
C SER A 59 6.50 -20.02 4.35
N PRO A 60 6.54 -19.11 5.36
CA PRO A 60 6.67 -17.67 5.13
C PRO A 60 7.90 -17.26 4.31
N GLU A 61 8.99 -18.05 4.35
CA GLU A 61 10.19 -17.81 3.55
C GLU A 61 9.95 -18.00 2.05
N LEU A 62 8.97 -18.85 1.69
CA LEU A 62 8.56 -19.08 0.32
C LEU A 62 7.52 -18.05 -0.19
N CYS A 63 6.97 -17.23 0.70
CA CYS A 63 6.09 -16.13 0.35
C CYS A 63 6.92 -14.87 0.06
N LYS A 64 6.86 -14.36 -1.17
CA LYS A 64 7.60 -13.17 -1.59
C LYS A 64 6.66 -12.11 -2.10
N ILE A 65 6.76 -10.91 -1.54
CA ILE A 65 6.13 -9.72 -2.11
C ILE A 65 6.97 -9.33 -3.32
N VAL A 66 6.44 -9.56 -4.51
CA VAL A 66 7.15 -9.32 -5.78
C VAL A 66 6.79 -7.96 -6.36
N ASP A 67 5.66 -7.40 -5.94
CA ASP A 67 5.20 -6.10 -6.38
C ASP A 67 4.33 -5.46 -5.30
N ALA A 68 4.51 -4.17 -5.03
CA ALA A 68 3.71 -3.44 -4.07
C ALA A 68 3.50 -2.00 -4.54
N HIS A 69 2.27 -1.54 -4.51
CA HIS A 69 1.85 -0.25 -5.05
C HIS A 69 0.98 0.52 -4.04
N TYR A 70 1.23 1.82 -3.94
CA TYR A 70 0.49 2.74 -3.08
C TYR A 70 -0.07 3.90 -3.91
N PHE A 71 -1.37 4.11 -3.85
CA PHE A 71 -2.09 5.09 -4.67
C PHE A 71 -2.71 6.18 -3.79
N ARG A 72 -2.37 7.43 -4.03
CA ARG A 72 -2.91 8.56 -3.28
C ARG A 72 -2.89 9.86 -4.06
N GLY A 73 -3.83 10.76 -3.75
CA GLY A 73 -3.77 12.15 -4.17
C GLY A 73 -2.65 12.93 -3.46
N ARG A 74 -2.00 13.83 -4.18
CA ARG A 74 -0.95 14.70 -3.66
C ARG A 74 -1.20 16.15 -4.05
N LEU A 75 -0.76 17.08 -3.21
CA LEU A 75 -0.77 18.50 -3.53
C LEU A 75 0.05 18.78 -4.79
N SER A 76 -0.46 19.64 -5.68
CA SER A 76 0.33 20.17 -6.78
C SER A 76 1.52 20.98 -6.25
N ALA A 77 2.55 21.21 -7.08
CA ALA A 77 3.71 21.98 -6.68
C ALA A 77 3.34 23.39 -6.20
N ALA A 78 2.38 24.06 -6.86
CA ALA A 78 1.90 25.38 -6.48
C ALA A 78 1.17 25.39 -5.12
N GLU A 79 0.48 24.31 -4.79
CA GLU A 79 -0.20 24.15 -3.50
C GLU A 79 0.75 23.71 -2.40
N ALA A 80 1.72 22.85 -2.73
CA ALA A 80 2.78 22.44 -1.82
C ALA A 80 3.62 23.64 -1.36
N ALA A 81 3.89 24.60 -2.25
CA ALA A 81 4.59 25.83 -1.91
C ALA A 81 3.87 26.71 -0.87
N LYS A 82 2.55 26.52 -0.71
CA LYS A 82 1.72 27.22 0.27
C LYS A 82 1.43 26.38 1.52
N ALA A 83 1.79 25.11 1.53
CA ALA A 83 1.59 24.21 2.65
C ALA A 83 2.62 24.46 3.76
N SER A 84 2.28 24.04 5.00
CA SER A 84 3.25 24.12 6.09
C SER A 84 4.40 23.14 5.86
N GLY A 85 5.62 23.53 6.31
CA GLY A 85 6.81 22.69 6.20
C GLY A 85 6.63 21.33 6.89
N ASP A 86 5.90 21.27 7.99
CA ASP A 86 5.63 20.04 8.73
C ASP A 86 4.81 19.03 7.90
N VAL A 87 3.78 19.50 7.19
CA VAL A 87 2.97 18.63 6.32
C VAL A 87 3.84 18.01 5.23
N LEU A 88 4.67 18.81 4.58
CA LEU A 88 5.57 18.34 3.52
C LEU A 88 6.66 17.41 4.08
N PHE A 89 7.18 17.70 5.27
CA PHE A 89 8.15 16.83 5.93
C PHE A 89 7.58 15.45 6.21
N TYR A 90 6.38 15.36 6.79
CA TYR A 90 5.75 14.07 7.09
C TYR A 90 5.34 13.30 5.83
N GLU A 91 4.93 13.98 4.76
CA GLU A 91 4.71 13.32 3.47
C GLU A 91 6.01 12.69 2.94
N ARG A 92 7.14 13.41 2.98
CA ARG A 92 8.44 12.90 2.53
C ARG A 92 8.94 11.75 3.40
N LEU A 93 8.79 11.87 4.71
CA LEU A 93 9.14 10.80 5.64
C LEU A 93 8.36 9.52 5.35
N PHE A 94 7.09 9.62 5.01
CA PHE A 94 6.29 8.46 4.65
C PHE A 94 6.68 7.90 3.28
N ASP A 95 7.01 8.75 2.31
CA ASP A 95 7.58 8.31 1.03
C ASP A 95 8.86 7.49 1.23
N ASP A 96 9.75 7.92 2.12
CA ASP A 96 10.99 7.19 2.45
C ASP A 96 10.68 5.81 3.07
N VAL A 97 9.66 5.73 3.93
CA VAL A 97 9.19 4.44 4.47
C VAL A 97 8.68 3.53 3.37
N LEU A 98 7.83 4.03 2.46
CA LEU A 98 7.32 3.25 1.33
C LEU A 98 8.45 2.75 0.43
N ASN A 99 9.41 3.62 0.09
CA ASN A 99 10.58 3.27 -0.71
C ASN A 99 11.42 2.18 -0.03
N SER A 100 11.67 2.29 1.27
CA SER A 100 12.47 1.31 2.02
C SER A 100 11.83 -0.07 2.07
N GLU A 101 10.51 -0.13 1.98
CA GLU A 101 9.73 -1.37 1.94
C GLU A 101 9.44 -1.86 0.50
N GLY A 102 10.05 -1.22 -0.51
CA GLY A 102 9.91 -1.60 -1.91
C GLY A 102 8.54 -1.30 -2.51
N VAL A 103 7.81 -0.32 -1.98
CA VAL A 103 6.48 0.08 -2.46
C VAL A 103 6.60 1.19 -3.49
N MET A 104 6.06 0.97 -4.67
CA MET A 104 5.98 1.97 -5.74
C MET A 104 4.80 2.93 -5.48
N MET A 105 5.07 4.22 -5.53
CA MET A 105 4.07 5.25 -5.26
C MET A 105 3.46 5.79 -6.55
N HIS A 106 2.14 5.88 -6.58
CA HIS A 106 1.36 6.50 -7.64
C HIS A 106 0.61 7.71 -7.07
N HIS A 107 1.01 8.90 -7.47
CA HIS A 107 0.40 10.14 -7.01
C HIS A 107 -0.36 10.81 -8.13
N LEU A 108 -1.63 11.15 -7.86
CA LEU A 108 -2.45 12.00 -8.71
C LEU A 108 -2.64 13.37 -8.04
N PRO A 109 -2.74 14.46 -8.82
CA PRO A 109 -3.05 15.77 -8.26
C PRO A 109 -4.40 15.76 -7.56
N LEU A 110 -4.47 16.36 -6.35
CA LEU A 110 -5.74 16.63 -5.69
C LEU A 110 -6.52 17.67 -6.50
N SER A 111 -7.78 17.38 -6.79
CA SER A 111 -8.66 18.33 -7.49
C SER A 111 -9.44 19.19 -6.50
N ARG A 112 -9.60 20.49 -6.84
CA ARG A 112 -10.54 21.36 -6.13
C ARG A 112 -11.94 21.09 -6.64
N THR A 113 -12.84 20.68 -5.77
CA THR A 113 -14.25 20.57 -6.11
C THR A 113 -15.01 21.78 -5.56
N GLY A 114 -15.65 22.58 -6.46
CA GLY A 114 -16.75 23.51 -6.21
C GLY A 114 -16.73 24.38 -4.95
N LYS A 115 -17.78 25.07 -4.68
CA LYS A 115 -18.01 25.99 -3.55
C LYS A 115 -17.57 25.43 -2.18
N GLY A 116 -16.36 25.73 -1.80
CA GLY A 116 -15.79 25.33 -0.51
C GLY A 116 -14.46 24.58 -0.69
N ASN A 117 -13.37 25.19 -0.34
CA ASN A 117 -11.95 24.80 -0.43
C ASN A 117 -11.56 23.33 -0.06
N LYS A 118 -12.47 22.37 -0.11
CA LYS A 118 -12.16 20.95 0.16
C LYS A 118 -11.52 20.33 -1.06
N LYS A 119 -10.27 19.92 -0.91
CA LYS A 119 -9.54 19.14 -1.89
C LYS A 119 -10.05 17.70 -1.83
N LYS A 120 -10.36 17.11 -2.99
CA LYS A 120 -10.75 15.71 -3.11
C LYS A 120 -9.80 14.97 -4.04
N GLU A 121 -9.51 13.75 -3.68
CA GLU A 121 -8.90 12.79 -4.60
C GLU A 121 -9.92 12.49 -5.71
N LYS A 122 -9.45 12.56 -6.97
CA LYS A 122 -10.28 12.23 -8.12
C LYS A 122 -9.50 11.30 -9.04
N GLY A 123 -10.08 10.15 -9.31
CA GLY A 123 -9.50 9.16 -10.24
C GLY A 123 -8.41 8.27 -9.61
N VAL A 124 -8.07 8.44 -8.33
CA VAL A 124 -7.10 7.57 -7.63
C VAL A 124 -7.63 6.15 -7.52
N ASP A 125 -8.90 6.00 -7.16
CA ASP A 125 -9.62 4.74 -7.07
C ASP A 125 -9.73 4.03 -8.43
N VAL A 126 -9.95 4.79 -9.51
CA VAL A 126 -9.97 4.25 -10.88
C VAL A 126 -8.58 3.77 -11.29
N LEU A 127 -7.54 4.58 -11.07
CA LEU A 127 -6.17 4.18 -11.36
C LEU A 127 -5.75 2.95 -10.56
N PHE A 128 -6.07 2.92 -9.27
CA PHE A 128 -5.86 1.77 -8.39
C PHE A 128 -6.48 0.49 -8.97
N ALA A 129 -7.77 0.56 -9.35
CA ALA A 129 -8.49 -0.59 -9.88
C ALA A 129 -7.92 -1.07 -11.22
N LEU A 130 -7.57 -0.16 -12.12
CA LEU A 130 -7.00 -0.49 -13.43
C LEU A 130 -5.61 -1.12 -13.30
N GLU A 131 -4.73 -0.54 -12.50
CA GLU A 131 -3.38 -1.07 -12.28
C GLU A 131 -3.42 -2.45 -11.60
N ALA A 132 -4.24 -2.62 -10.58
CA ALA A 132 -4.40 -3.90 -9.89
C ALA A 132 -4.95 -4.97 -10.85
N TYR A 133 -5.94 -4.62 -11.66
CA TYR A 133 -6.54 -5.54 -12.63
C TYR A 133 -5.57 -5.93 -13.74
N GLU A 134 -4.88 -4.95 -14.35
CA GLU A 134 -3.91 -5.22 -15.41
C GLU A 134 -2.80 -6.15 -14.93
N ARG A 135 -2.23 -5.87 -13.75
CA ARG A 135 -1.15 -6.69 -13.20
C ARG A 135 -1.61 -8.08 -12.78
N ALA A 136 -2.83 -8.21 -12.29
CA ALA A 136 -3.42 -9.52 -11.99
C ALA A 136 -3.60 -10.35 -13.26
N LEU A 137 -4.02 -9.73 -14.38
CA LEU A 137 -4.17 -10.41 -15.68
C LEU A 137 -2.84 -10.86 -16.28
N GLN A 138 -1.75 -10.14 -16.01
CA GLN A 138 -0.41 -10.51 -16.49
C GLN A 138 0.18 -11.72 -15.75
N ASN A 139 -0.57 -12.34 -14.85
CA ASN A 139 -0.18 -13.54 -14.07
C ASN A 139 1.15 -13.39 -13.33
N GLN A 140 1.43 -12.21 -12.84
CA GLN A 140 2.66 -11.95 -12.08
C GLN A 140 2.57 -12.41 -10.63
N PHE A 141 1.36 -12.69 -10.13
CA PHE A 141 1.08 -13.03 -8.74
C PHE A 141 0.35 -14.34 -8.60
N ASP A 142 0.59 -15.02 -7.50
CA ASP A 142 -0.19 -16.17 -7.05
C ASP A 142 -1.28 -15.71 -6.07
N VAL A 143 -1.04 -14.59 -5.36
CA VAL A 143 -1.97 -13.93 -4.43
C VAL A 143 -1.93 -12.41 -4.63
N VAL A 144 -3.11 -11.77 -4.60
CA VAL A 144 -3.28 -10.31 -4.64
C VAL A 144 -4.14 -9.86 -3.48
#